data_4f4993c7089b35bcc1d3630901471f9e
#
_entry.id   4f4993c7089b35bcc1d3630901471f9e
#
_cell.length_a   1.000
_cell.length_b   1.000
_cell.length_c   1.000
_cell.angle_alpha   90.00
_cell.angle_beta   90.00
_cell.angle_gamma   90.00
#
_symmetry.space_group_name_H-M   'P 1'
#
loop_
_entity.id
_entity.type
_entity.pdbx_description
1 polymer ?
#
loop_
_entity_poly.entity_id
_entity_poly.type
_entity_poly.pdbx_seq_one_letter_code
_entity_poly.pdbx_strand_id
1 'polypeptide(L)'
;MSTMSSHSVSQRLGCCRAIPLLFALMGLAAASSTAASDAPFVQQLKGLPFKIAYETYTNDNWEICVMNADGSGVVNLTQTPKEHEHYPQISPDGTLLCFSVDQGEGRETVRSLYVMTVEGKNRKKLMEHAREPFWSPDSKTIGFLPQEFPKFNVVDFSTTGMSFYDLKTGQVRPHPNSAKLHHLYNPGFASNGKWIVATVHAGMGVDHGIMLIEAQGDKIINLQIHGCRPCFSPDGKQLAWGPGDHEIATAPIDLDAENPSIGKQRVQIVDKKNKIYHVDWSPDSRFLSLSRGPDGKGDLSKPGTFQSACEIVGVHAAGWNLCAVSAERAGKLDLNQATDADFTMLTTNGLSNKESAWFRSKP
;
A
#
# COMPACT_ATOMS: atom_id res chain seq x y z
N MET A 1 -44.63 5.11 -61.41
CA MET A 1 -44.46 6.14 -62.44
C MET A 1 -42.98 6.50 -62.37
N SER A 2 -42.13 5.84 -63.22
CA SER A 2 -41.77 6.27 -64.58
C SER A 2 -40.93 7.54 -64.54
N THR A 3 -39.71 7.64 -65.01
CA THR A 3 -39.01 7.09 -66.21
C THR A 3 -37.55 7.51 -66.07
N MET A 4 -36.52 6.72 -66.19
CA MET A 4 -35.71 6.42 -67.36
C MET A 4 -35.24 7.63 -68.20
N SER A 5 -33.90 7.72 -68.42
CA SER A 5 -33.20 7.81 -69.67
C SER A 5 -31.75 8.32 -69.47
N SER A 6 -30.73 7.66 -69.74
CA SER A 6 -30.00 7.01 -70.83
C SER A 6 -29.03 7.96 -71.57
N HIS A 7 -27.84 7.44 -71.80
CA HIS A 7 -26.81 7.68 -72.89
C HIS A 7 -25.86 8.90 -72.74
N SER A 8 -24.62 8.84 -73.07
CA SER A 8 -23.89 8.11 -74.12
C SER A 8 -22.37 8.13 -73.91
N VAL A 9 -21.74 7.20 -74.50
CA VAL A 9 -20.35 6.87 -74.79
C VAL A 9 -19.57 7.98 -75.51
N SER A 10 -18.31 8.17 -75.16
CA SER A 10 -17.28 8.49 -76.16
C SER A 10 -15.87 8.06 -75.70
N GLN A 11 -15.26 7.23 -76.51
CA GLN A 11 -13.85 6.79 -76.49
C GLN A 11 -12.93 7.93 -76.91
N ARG A 12 -11.70 7.94 -76.44
CA ARG A 12 -10.44 7.89 -77.19
C ARG A 12 -9.17 8.00 -76.34
N LEU A 13 -8.34 6.96 -76.46
CA LEU A 13 -6.89 6.93 -76.76
C LEU A 13 -5.93 7.78 -75.96
N GLY A 14 -5.14 7.17 -75.07
CA GLY A 14 -3.77 6.78 -75.35
C GLY A 14 -2.71 7.78 -74.94
N CYS A 15 -1.97 7.46 -73.91
CA CYS A 15 -0.51 7.69 -73.94
C CYS A 15 0.16 6.95 -72.74
N CYS A 16 1.08 6.08 -73.09
CA CYS A 16 2.00 5.42 -72.13
C CYS A 16 2.85 6.45 -71.38
N ARG A 17 2.83 6.41 -70.08
CA ARG A 17 3.94 6.94 -69.28
C ARG A 17 4.30 5.99 -68.14
N ALA A 18 5.58 5.71 -68.03
CA ALA A 18 6.24 4.81 -67.11
C ALA A 18 5.86 5.06 -65.65
N ILE A 19 5.56 4.00 -64.94
CA ILE A 19 5.40 3.99 -63.45
C ILE A 19 6.76 3.69 -62.86
N PRO A 20 7.33 4.56 -61.99
CA PRO A 20 8.45 4.13 -61.16
C PRO A 20 7.98 3.23 -60.04
N LEU A 21 8.55 2.03 -59.94
CA LEU A 21 8.43 1.14 -58.80
C LEU A 21 8.94 1.83 -57.52
N LEU A 22 8.02 2.21 -56.65
CA LEU A 22 8.37 2.57 -55.29
C LEU A 22 8.47 1.27 -54.48
N PHE A 23 9.71 0.88 -54.16
CA PHE A 23 9.96 -0.14 -53.14
C PHE A 23 9.55 0.43 -51.78
N ALA A 24 8.40 -0.01 -51.25
CA ALA A 24 8.07 0.19 -49.85
C ALA A 24 8.93 -0.76 -49.03
N LEU A 25 9.95 -0.25 -48.35
CA LEU A 25 10.61 -0.95 -47.27
C LEU A 25 9.60 -1.06 -46.12
N MET A 26 8.95 -2.21 -45.97
CA MET A 26 8.30 -2.61 -44.73
C MET A 26 9.40 -2.87 -43.70
N GLY A 27 9.67 -1.89 -42.85
CA GLY A 27 10.44 -2.10 -41.64
C GLY A 27 9.68 -3.05 -40.75
N LEU A 28 10.13 -4.30 -40.64
CA LEU A 28 9.76 -5.21 -39.56
C LEU A 28 10.25 -4.56 -38.27
N ALA A 29 9.36 -3.92 -37.51
CA ALA A 29 9.59 -3.65 -36.10
C ALA A 29 9.63 -5.01 -35.40
N ALA A 30 10.83 -5.51 -35.15
CA ALA A 30 11.02 -6.65 -34.25
C ALA A 30 10.50 -6.22 -32.87
N ALA A 31 9.33 -6.72 -32.49
CA ALA A 31 8.90 -6.68 -31.11
C ALA A 31 9.91 -7.53 -30.33
N SER A 32 10.82 -6.85 -29.62
CA SER A 32 11.67 -7.48 -28.64
C SER A 32 10.76 -8.02 -27.54
N SER A 33 10.38 -9.29 -27.64
CA SER A 33 9.90 -10.04 -26.50
C SER A 33 11.07 -10.10 -25.53
N THR A 34 11.04 -9.28 -24.49
CA THR A 34 11.93 -9.47 -23.35
C THR A 34 11.62 -10.84 -22.80
N ALA A 35 12.44 -11.83 -23.09
CA ALA A 35 12.43 -13.13 -22.41
C ALA A 35 12.51 -12.79 -20.91
N ALA A 36 11.60 -13.34 -20.11
CA ALA A 36 11.67 -13.26 -18.66
C ALA A 36 13.07 -13.74 -18.25
N SER A 37 13.78 -12.91 -17.50
CA SER A 37 15.10 -13.25 -16.99
C SER A 37 14.95 -14.47 -16.08
N ASP A 38 15.66 -15.55 -16.33
CA ASP A 38 15.76 -16.73 -15.45
C ASP A 38 16.49 -16.40 -14.13
N ALA A 39 16.99 -15.18 -13.98
CA ALA A 39 17.67 -14.75 -12.77
C ALA A 39 16.66 -14.57 -11.62
N PRO A 40 17.04 -14.94 -10.37
CA PRO A 40 16.21 -14.74 -9.21
C PRO A 40 15.75 -13.30 -9.04
N PHE A 41 14.48 -13.10 -8.70
CA PHE A 41 13.86 -11.77 -8.57
C PHE A 41 14.61 -10.85 -7.59
N VAL A 42 15.22 -11.42 -6.56
CA VAL A 42 16.06 -10.67 -5.60
C VAL A 42 17.19 -9.88 -6.27
N GLN A 43 17.69 -10.32 -7.43
CA GLN A 43 18.74 -9.59 -8.16
C GLN A 43 18.25 -8.24 -8.69
N GLN A 44 16.94 -8.09 -8.95
CA GLN A 44 16.34 -6.82 -9.35
C GLN A 44 16.29 -5.81 -8.20
N LEU A 45 16.31 -6.28 -6.96
CA LEU A 45 16.25 -5.47 -5.74
C LEU A 45 17.65 -5.11 -5.21
N LYS A 46 18.68 -5.88 -5.56
CA LYS A 46 20.05 -5.63 -5.12
C LYS A 46 20.58 -4.30 -5.61
N GLY A 47 21.20 -3.56 -4.69
CA GLY A 47 21.84 -2.28 -5.00
C GLY A 47 20.87 -1.14 -5.30
N LEU A 48 19.55 -1.37 -5.22
CA LEU A 48 18.60 -0.27 -5.29
C LEU A 48 18.81 0.69 -4.10
N PRO A 49 18.66 2.00 -4.30
CA PRO A 49 18.78 2.98 -3.24
C PRO A 49 17.50 3.02 -2.37
N PHE A 50 16.96 1.85 -2.05
CA PHE A 50 15.75 1.70 -1.26
C PHE A 50 15.98 0.84 -0.04
N LYS A 51 15.23 1.14 1.01
CA LYS A 51 15.13 0.37 2.23
C LYS A 51 13.66 0.12 2.58
N ILE A 52 13.44 -0.79 3.52
CA ILE A 52 12.12 -1.18 4.00
C ILE A 52 12.17 -1.17 5.52
N ALA A 53 11.33 -0.34 6.16
CA ALA A 53 11.04 -0.44 7.57
C ALA A 53 9.90 -1.44 7.78
N TYR A 54 9.89 -2.17 8.88
CA TYR A 54 8.84 -3.13 9.19
C TYR A 54 8.78 -3.45 10.69
N GLU A 55 7.62 -3.92 11.15
CA GLU A 55 7.49 -4.44 12.52
C GLU A 55 7.86 -5.92 12.57
N THR A 56 8.53 -6.32 13.66
CA THR A 56 8.88 -7.72 13.92
C THR A 56 8.65 -8.07 15.40
N TYR A 57 8.12 -9.28 15.66
CA TYR A 57 7.96 -9.76 17.03
C TYR A 57 9.14 -10.67 17.39
N THR A 58 9.90 -10.26 18.38
CA THR A 58 11.08 -10.98 18.86
C THR A 58 11.23 -10.79 20.37
N ASN A 59 11.66 -11.82 21.11
CA ASN A 59 11.85 -11.78 22.55
C ASN A 59 10.63 -11.24 23.33
N ASP A 60 9.43 -11.71 22.96
CA ASP A 60 8.14 -11.28 23.52
C ASP A 60 7.85 -9.79 23.36
N ASN A 61 8.46 -9.14 22.37
CA ASN A 61 8.32 -7.73 22.11
C ASN A 61 8.16 -7.42 20.60
N TRP A 62 7.38 -6.40 20.28
CA TRP A 62 7.33 -5.82 18.93
C TRP A 62 8.39 -4.74 18.79
N GLU A 63 9.17 -4.83 17.75
CA GLU A 63 10.27 -3.93 17.43
C GLU A 63 10.17 -3.45 15.99
N ILE A 64 10.77 -2.31 15.67
CA ILE A 64 10.88 -1.83 14.30
C ILE A 64 12.28 -2.09 13.78
N CYS A 65 12.35 -2.80 12.67
CA CYS A 65 13.56 -3.08 11.93
C CYS A 65 13.57 -2.35 10.59
N VAL A 66 14.77 -2.15 10.06
CA VAL A 66 15.03 -1.68 8.70
C VAL A 66 15.95 -2.65 7.99
N MET A 67 15.70 -2.90 6.70
CA MET A 67 16.52 -3.72 5.83
C MET A 67 16.74 -3.04 4.47
N ASN A 68 17.69 -3.54 3.69
CA ASN A 68 17.83 -3.16 2.28
C ASN A 68 16.66 -3.71 1.46
N ALA A 69 16.46 -3.20 0.25
CA ALA A 69 15.39 -3.63 -0.66
C ALA A 69 15.38 -5.14 -0.94
N ASP A 70 16.54 -5.79 -0.90
CA ASP A 70 16.73 -7.23 -1.14
C ASP A 70 16.60 -8.10 0.13
N GLY A 71 16.19 -7.53 1.27
CA GLY A 71 16.07 -8.22 2.55
C GLY A 71 17.35 -8.30 3.36
N SER A 72 18.49 -7.89 2.80
CA SER A 72 19.78 -7.91 3.50
C SER A 72 19.97 -6.73 4.47
N GLY A 73 20.98 -6.79 5.33
CA GLY A 73 21.40 -5.67 6.17
C GLY A 73 20.37 -5.25 7.23
N VAL A 74 19.67 -6.21 7.82
CA VAL A 74 18.65 -5.95 8.86
C VAL A 74 19.26 -5.27 10.09
N VAL A 75 18.65 -4.18 10.52
CA VAL A 75 18.97 -3.44 11.73
C VAL A 75 17.71 -3.22 12.55
N ASN A 76 17.72 -3.62 13.83
CA ASN A 76 16.68 -3.27 14.77
C ASN A 76 16.91 -1.81 15.25
N LEU A 77 15.93 -0.94 15.04
CA LEU A 77 16.01 0.48 15.35
C LEU A 77 15.56 0.83 16.78
N THR A 78 14.66 0.05 17.36
CA THR A 78 13.98 0.43 18.61
C THR A 78 14.66 -0.17 19.84
N GLN A 79 14.81 -1.47 19.95
CA GLN A 79 15.48 -2.17 21.06
C GLN A 79 14.94 -1.76 22.44
N THR A 80 13.61 -1.66 22.57
CA THR A 80 12.92 -1.18 23.77
C THR A 80 12.09 -2.29 24.43
N PRO A 81 12.62 -3.13 25.29
CA PRO A 81 12.04 -4.40 25.73
C PRO A 81 10.77 -4.29 26.58
N LYS A 82 10.27 -3.10 26.85
CA LYS A 82 9.04 -2.84 27.61
C LYS A 82 8.00 -2.04 26.85
N GLU A 83 8.25 -1.76 25.61
CA GLU A 83 7.37 -1.01 24.73
C GLU A 83 7.17 -1.84 23.45
N HIS A 84 5.97 -1.87 22.94
CA HIS A 84 5.68 -2.55 21.68
C HIS A 84 5.55 -1.51 20.56
N GLU A 85 6.48 -1.53 19.62
CA GLU A 85 6.47 -0.63 18.47
C GLU A 85 5.81 -1.29 17.27
N HIS A 86 4.90 -0.54 16.66
CA HIS A 86 4.06 -1.01 15.56
C HIS A 86 3.90 0.01 14.45
N TYR A 87 3.48 -0.48 13.29
CA TYR A 87 2.98 0.32 12.20
C TYR A 87 3.95 1.44 11.78
N PRO A 88 5.15 1.09 11.31
CA PRO A 88 6.14 2.06 10.85
C PRO A 88 5.67 2.77 9.58
N GLN A 89 5.79 4.09 9.55
CA GLN A 89 5.47 4.93 8.39
C GLN A 89 6.61 5.90 8.13
N ILE A 90 7.18 5.86 6.94
CA ILE A 90 8.30 6.71 6.56
C ILE A 90 7.79 8.00 5.92
N SER A 91 8.39 9.13 6.28
CA SER A 91 8.10 10.40 5.63
C SER A 91 8.48 10.36 4.14
N PRO A 92 7.72 11.00 3.25
CA PRO A 92 7.99 10.99 1.80
C PRO A 92 9.39 11.47 1.42
N ASP A 93 10.01 12.34 2.22
CA ASP A 93 11.39 12.78 2.03
C ASP A 93 12.46 11.76 2.49
N GLY A 94 12.02 10.63 3.06
CA GLY A 94 12.89 9.54 3.52
C GLY A 94 13.74 9.85 4.75
N THR A 95 13.38 10.84 5.57
CA THR A 95 14.20 11.29 6.70
C THR A 95 13.70 10.86 8.08
N LEU A 96 12.38 10.72 8.20
CA LEU A 96 11.72 10.44 9.48
C LEU A 96 10.89 9.16 9.39
N LEU A 97 10.81 8.48 10.50
CA LEU A 97 9.96 7.34 10.76
C LEU A 97 8.96 7.72 11.85
N CYS A 98 7.66 7.64 11.56
CA CYS A 98 6.59 7.73 12.55
C CYS A 98 6.04 6.33 12.82
N PHE A 99 5.69 6.03 14.06
CA PHE A 99 5.22 4.71 14.47
C PHE A 99 4.36 4.78 15.74
N SER A 100 3.59 3.74 15.96
CA SER A 100 2.81 3.58 17.19
C SER A 100 3.61 2.85 18.25
N VAL A 101 3.42 3.23 19.50
CA VAL A 101 4.03 2.58 20.68
C VAL A 101 2.92 2.22 21.66
N ASP A 102 2.81 0.95 22.03
CA ASP A 102 1.92 0.48 23.06
C ASP A 102 2.67 0.30 24.38
N GLN A 103 2.13 0.91 25.43
CA GLN A 103 2.61 0.81 26.81
C GLN A 103 1.46 0.36 27.70
N GLY A 104 1.73 -0.51 28.67
CA GLY A 104 0.72 -1.11 29.53
C GLY A 104 0.17 -2.42 28.98
N GLU A 105 -0.81 -2.99 29.67
CA GLU A 105 -1.37 -4.29 29.34
C GLU A 105 -2.90 -4.26 29.24
N GLY A 106 -3.44 -5.04 28.31
CA GLY A 106 -4.87 -5.23 28.16
C GLY A 106 -5.62 -3.91 27.94
N ARG A 107 -6.61 -3.60 28.79
CA ARG A 107 -7.43 -2.38 28.67
C ARG A 107 -6.75 -1.11 29.15
N GLU A 108 -5.66 -1.24 29.89
CA GLU A 108 -4.85 -0.12 30.36
C GLU A 108 -3.77 0.28 29.34
N THR A 109 -3.74 -0.37 28.17
CA THR A 109 -2.81 -0.05 27.11
C THR A 109 -3.04 1.37 26.60
N VAL A 110 -1.99 2.18 26.65
CA VAL A 110 -1.95 3.51 26.04
C VAL A 110 -1.14 3.40 24.75
N ARG A 111 -1.77 3.67 23.62
CA ARG A 111 -1.12 3.77 22.31
C ARG A 111 -0.71 5.21 22.05
N SER A 112 0.55 5.41 21.78
CA SER A 112 1.15 6.71 21.54
C SER A 112 1.80 6.76 20.17
N LEU A 113 1.88 7.94 19.57
CA LEU A 113 2.67 8.16 18.35
C LEU A 113 4.04 8.71 18.70
N TYR A 114 5.04 8.15 18.05
CA TYR A 114 6.44 8.57 18.15
C TYR A 114 7.00 8.88 16.77
N VAL A 115 8.03 9.70 16.76
CA VAL A 115 8.85 9.98 15.58
C VAL A 115 10.31 9.82 15.91
N MET A 116 11.11 9.34 14.95
CA MET A 116 12.56 9.31 15.01
C MET A 116 13.14 9.45 13.60
N THR A 117 14.46 9.61 13.48
CA THR A 117 15.08 9.52 12.15
C THR A 117 15.07 8.06 11.64
N VAL A 118 15.20 7.87 10.34
CA VAL A 118 15.27 6.52 9.74
C VAL A 118 16.51 5.72 10.17
N GLU A 119 17.46 6.36 10.87
CA GLU A 119 18.62 5.72 11.51
C GLU A 119 18.36 5.37 12.99
N GLY A 120 17.12 5.55 13.50
CA GLY A 120 16.75 5.25 14.88
C GLY A 120 17.19 6.31 15.91
N LYS A 121 17.52 7.53 15.48
CA LYS A 121 17.95 8.62 16.36
C LYS A 121 16.83 9.61 16.65
N ASN A 122 17.01 10.40 17.71
CA ASN A 122 16.11 11.50 18.09
C ASN A 122 14.66 11.04 18.31
N ARG A 123 14.47 9.86 18.90
CA ARG A 123 13.15 9.33 19.26
C ARG A 123 12.40 10.31 20.16
N LYS A 124 11.20 10.68 19.75
CA LYS A 124 10.35 11.65 20.45
C LYS A 124 8.89 11.20 20.43
N LYS A 125 8.25 11.20 21.61
CA LYS A 125 6.78 11.06 21.70
C LYS A 125 6.11 12.31 21.16
N LEU A 126 5.10 12.13 20.32
CA LEU A 126 4.28 13.22 19.79
C LEU A 126 3.00 13.39 20.59
N MET A 127 2.28 12.28 20.84
CA MET A 127 1.00 12.29 21.55
C MET A 127 0.62 10.91 22.05
N GLU A 128 -0.37 10.86 22.93
CA GLU A 128 -1.03 9.66 23.41
C GLU A 128 -2.42 9.49 22.78
N HIS A 129 -3.00 8.31 22.93
CA HIS A 129 -4.36 7.96 22.46
C HIS A 129 -4.56 8.13 20.96
N ALA A 130 -3.54 7.78 20.18
CA ALA A 130 -3.54 7.89 18.72
C ALA A 130 -2.96 6.62 18.07
N ARG A 131 -3.43 6.28 16.88
CA ARG A 131 -3.02 5.10 16.09
C ARG A 131 -2.91 5.42 14.62
N GLU A 132 -2.27 4.51 13.90
CA GLU A 132 -2.17 4.49 12.45
C GLU A 132 -1.76 5.85 11.87
N PRO A 133 -0.52 6.29 12.16
CA PRO A 133 0.00 7.52 11.61
C PRO A 133 0.19 7.41 10.10
N PHE A 134 0.02 8.50 9.38
CA PHE A 134 0.31 8.61 7.96
C PHE A 134 0.80 10.01 7.60
N TRP A 135 1.72 10.09 6.63
CA TRP A 135 2.41 11.32 6.30
C TRP A 135 1.72 12.14 5.23
N SER A 136 1.70 13.47 5.40
CA SER A 136 1.43 14.38 4.29
C SER A 136 2.57 14.33 3.25
N PRO A 137 2.30 14.56 1.95
CA PRO A 137 3.31 14.47 0.90
C PRO A 137 4.50 15.41 1.05
N ASP A 138 4.32 16.54 1.78
CA ASP A 138 5.37 17.51 2.08
C ASP A 138 6.21 17.16 3.31
N SER A 139 5.96 16.01 3.95
CA SER A 139 6.65 15.52 5.15
C SER A 139 6.56 16.42 6.38
N LYS A 140 5.57 17.33 6.44
CA LYS A 140 5.43 18.30 7.55
C LYS A 140 4.31 17.98 8.52
N THR A 141 3.36 17.16 8.10
CA THR A 141 2.16 16.85 8.87
C THR A 141 2.00 15.34 8.99
N ILE A 142 1.62 14.89 10.18
CA ILE A 142 1.24 13.49 10.42
C ILE A 142 -0.27 13.47 10.65
N GLY A 143 -1.00 12.77 9.79
CA GLY A 143 -2.38 12.40 10.04
C GLY A 143 -2.43 11.20 10.98
N PHE A 144 -3.48 11.08 11.77
CA PHE A 144 -3.67 9.96 12.68
C PHE A 144 -5.14 9.74 13.03
N LEU A 145 -5.45 8.54 13.52
CA LEU A 145 -6.75 8.16 14.03
C LEU A 145 -6.72 8.10 15.58
N PRO A 146 -7.86 8.31 16.26
CA PRO A 146 -7.92 8.14 17.71
C PRO A 146 -7.75 6.68 18.10
N GLN A 147 -7.18 6.42 19.27
CA GLN A 147 -7.02 5.09 19.83
C GLN A 147 -8.37 4.44 20.10
N GLU A 148 -8.48 3.14 19.89
CA GLU A 148 -9.72 2.35 20.04
C GLU A 148 -10.01 1.96 21.48
N PHE A 149 -9.04 2.04 22.38
CA PHE A 149 -9.19 1.68 23.79
C PHE A 149 -9.83 2.80 24.63
N PRO A 150 -10.46 2.47 25.78
CA PRO A 150 -10.38 1.18 26.51
C PRO A 150 -11.51 0.17 26.24
N LYS A 151 -12.39 0.40 25.27
CA LYS A 151 -13.54 -0.46 25.02
C LYS A 151 -13.28 -1.39 23.85
N PHE A 152 -13.39 -2.70 24.10
CA PHE A 152 -13.01 -3.74 23.15
C PHE A 152 -14.23 -4.60 22.77
N ASN A 153 -15.15 -4.04 22.03
CA ASN A 153 -16.20 -4.78 21.34
C ASN A 153 -16.46 -4.14 19.97
N VAL A 154 -17.17 -4.80 19.07
CA VAL A 154 -17.38 -4.32 17.69
C VAL A 154 -18.04 -2.94 17.65
N VAL A 155 -18.87 -2.60 18.64
CA VAL A 155 -19.50 -1.28 18.79
C VAL A 155 -18.51 -0.26 19.35
N ASP A 156 -17.66 -0.68 20.27
CA ASP A 156 -16.69 0.16 20.97
C ASP A 156 -15.35 0.30 20.22
N PHE A 157 -15.11 -0.54 19.20
CA PHE A 157 -14.06 -0.32 18.19
C PHE A 157 -14.36 0.86 17.28
N SER A 158 -15.57 1.40 17.38
CA SER A 158 -15.95 2.54 16.58
C SER A 158 -15.28 3.80 17.06
N THR A 159 -14.21 4.16 16.40
CA THR A 159 -13.63 5.49 16.59
C THR A 159 -14.26 6.49 15.63
N THR A 160 -14.37 7.71 16.09
CA THR A 160 -14.86 8.83 15.28
C THR A 160 -13.75 9.83 15.11
N GLY A 161 -13.50 10.20 13.87
CA GLY A 161 -12.61 11.29 13.54
C GLY A 161 -11.26 10.88 13.00
N MET A 162 -10.57 11.90 12.56
CA MET A 162 -9.21 11.94 12.07
C MET A 162 -8.61 13.29 12.47
N SER A 163 -7.35 13.34 12.78
CA SER A 163 -6.66 14.57 13.14
C SER A 163 -5.28 14.66 12.50
N PHE A 164 -4.70 15.86 12.53
CA PHE A 164 -3.41 16.16 11.94
C PHE A 164 -2.51 16.84 12.96
N TYR A 165 -1.28 16.39 13.06
CA TYR A 165 -0.22 16.95 13.89
C TYR A 165 0.78 17.69 13.00
N ASP A 166 1.01 18.97 13.25
CA ASP A 166 2.05 19.77 12.58
C ASP A 166 3.39 19.61 13.30
N LEU A 167 4.39 19.08 12.59
CA LEU A 167 5.69 18.77 13.17
C LEU A 167 6.47 20.00 13.64
N LYS A 168 6.28 21.16 13.00
CA LYS A 168 6.97 22.40 13.33
C LYS A 168 6.42 23.07 14.58
N THR A 169 5.08 23.11 14.66
CA THR A 169 4.40 23.84 15.75
C THR A 169 3.98 22.95 16.91
N GLY A 170 3.87 21.63 16.69
CA GLY A 170 3.29 20.68 17.64
C GLY A 170 1.77 20.81 17.80
N GLN A 171 1.10 21.59 16.96
CA GLN A 171 -0.35 21.76 17.02
C GLN A 171 -1.09 20.58 16.40
N VAL A 172 -2.17 20.19 17.07
CA VAL A 172 -3.13 19.22 16.58
C VAL A 172 -4.38 19.95 16.09
N ARG A 173 -4.85 19.60 14.90
CA ARG A 173 -6.12 20.07 14.36
C ARG A 173 -6.97 18.89 13.87
N PRO A 174 -8.28 18.86 14.13
CA PRO A 174 -9.15 17.85 13.56
C PRO A 174 -9.32 18.04 12.05
N HIS A 175 -9.64 16.95 11.36
CA HIS A 175 -10.13 17.00 9.98
C HIS A 175 -11.43 17.81 9.92
N PRO A 176 -11.70 18.62 8.88
CA PRO A 176 -12.95 19.41 8.77
C PRO A 176 -14.22 18.57 8.93
N ASN A 177 -14.23 17.36 8.42
CA ASN A 177 -15.33 16.40 8.52
C ASN A 177 -15.17 15.37 9.66
N SER A 178 -14.33 15.63 10.65
CA SER A 178 -13.97 14.63 11.68
C SER A 178 -15.21 13.96 12.29
N ALA A 179 -16.27 14.71 12.55
CA ALA A 179 -17.52 14.17 13.12
C ALA A 179 -18.29 13.19 12.22
N LYS A 180 -17.99 13.14 10.92
CA LYS A 180 -18.61 12.23 9.95
C LYS A 180 -17.75 11.00 9.62
N LEU A 181 -16.50 11.00 10.08
CA LEU A 181 -15.54 9.93 9.80
C LEU A 181 -15.62 8.89 10.91
N HIS A 182 -16.13 7.73 10.58
CA HIS A 182 -16.34 6.64 11.54
C HIS A 182 -15.68 5.36 11.07
N HIS A 183 -15.08 4.62 11.99
CA HIS A 183 -14.50 3.29 11.78
C HIS A 183 -13.44 3.25 10.67
N LEU A 184 -12.59 4.26 10.62
CA LEU A 184 -11.49 4.33 9.66
C LEU A 184 -10.32 3.45 10.08
N TYR A 185 -9.65 2.85 9.09
CA TYR A 185 -8.43 2.08 9.22
C TYR A 185 -7.50 2.34 8.04
N ASN A 186 -6.20 2.23 8.27
CA ASN A 186 -5.14 2.31 7.26
C ASN A 186 -5.26 3.54 6.34
N PRO A 187 -5.33 4.73 6.91
CA PRO A 187 -5.37 5.94 6.11
C PRO A 187 -4.03 6.23 5.45
N GLY A 188 -4.07 6.80 4.24
CA GLY A 188 -2.88 7.22 3.51
C GLY A 188 -3.15 8.42 2.62
N PHE A 189 -2.24 9.41 2.59
CA PHE A 189 -2.33 10.52 1.66
C PHE A 189 -2.02 10.10 0.23
N ALA A 190 -2.75 10.66 -0.71
CA ALA A 190 -2.35 10.69 -2.10
C ALA A 190 -1.18 11.66 -2.30
N SER A 191 -0.32 11.40 -3.31
CA SER A 191 0.87 12.22 -3.60
C SER A 191 0.55 13.69 -3.92
N ASN A 192 -0.68 13.98 -4.43
CA ASN A 192 -1.14 15.36 -4.65
C ASN A 192 -1.58 16.11 -3.38
N GLY A 193 -1.62 15.45 -2.22
CA GLY A 193 -2.01 16.02 -0.94
C GLY A 193 -3.48 16.40 -0.81
N LYS A 194 -4.28 16.21 -1.86
CA LYS A 194 -5.70 16.56 -1.88
C LYS A 194 -6.57 15.49 -1.26
N TRP A 195 -6.20 14.22 -1.43
CA TRP A 195 -7.00 13.08 -1.03
C TRP A 195 -6.30 12.22 0.01
N ILE A 196 -7.10 11.62 0.87
CA ILE A 196 -6.74 10.56 1.79
C ILE A 196 -7.58 9.35 1.43
N VAL A 197 -6.97 8.19 1.24
CA VAL A 197 -7.68 6.93 1.15
C VAL A 197 -7.74 6.27 2.51
N ALA A 198 -8.83 5.58 2.83
CA ALA A 198 -8.92 4.79 4.05
C ALA A 198 -9.90 3.63 3.87
N THR A 199 -9.69 2.57 4.64
CA THR A 199 -10.69 1.52 4.86
C THR A 199 -11.75 2.04 5.83
N VAL A 200 -13.02 1.71 5.58
CA VAL A 200 -14.12 1.84 6.53
C VAL A 200 -14.62 0.43 6.86
N HIS A 201 -14.76 0.12 8.14
CA HIS A 201 -15.29 -1.16 8.58
C HIS A 201 -16.53 -0.93 9.46
N ALA A 202 -17.71 -1.35 8.98
CA ALA A 202 -19.01 -1.21 9.66
C ALA A 202 -19.35 0.24 10.05
N GLY A 203 -19.10 1.19 9.17
CA GLY A 203 -19.39 2.62 9.38
C GLY A 203 -19.72 3.36 8.10
N MET A 204 -20.16 4.60 8.20
CA MET A 204 -20.42 5.51 7.08
C MET A 204 -21.34 4.92 5.99
N GLY A 205 -22.24 4.00 6.36
CA GLY A 205 -23.18 3.34 5.43
C GLY A 205 -22.60 2.18 4.64
N VAL A 206 -21.40 1.71 4.97
CA VAL A 206 -20.78 0.52 4.37
C VAL A 206 -20.42 -0.51 5.43
N ASP A 207 -20.47 -1.78 5.05
CA ASP A 207 -20.01 -2.87 5.90
C ASP A 207 -18.47 -2.97 5.85
N HIS A 208 -17.89 -3.02 4.66
CA HIS A 208 -16.44 -3.02 4.46
C HIS A 208 -16.12 -2.40 3.10
N GLY A 209 -15.42 -1.28 3.09
CA GLY A 209 -15.16 -0.57 1.84
C GLY A 209 -14.04 0.45 1.95
N ILE A 210 -13.67 1.00 0.80
CA ILE A 210 -12.59 1.98 0.69
C ILE A 210 -13.16 3.34 0.26
N MET A 211 -12.80 4.36 1.04
CA MET A 211 -13.22 5.74 0.83
C MET A 211 -12.06 6.64 0.43
N LEU A 212 -12.35 7.62 -0.43
CA LEU A 212 -11.53 8.82 -0.59
C LEU A 212 -12.11 9.94 0.24
N ILE A 213 -11.26 10.61 0.99
CA ILE A 213 -11.59 11.70 1.89
C ILE A 213 -10.77 12.92 1.45
N GLU A 214 -11.41 14.04 1.19
CA GLU A 214 -10.72 15.26 0.82
C GLU A 214 -9.97 15.83 2.03
N ALA A 215 -8.65 15.93 1.97
CA ALA A 215 -7.79 16.19 3.14
C ALA A 215 -8.07 17.53 3.86
N GLN A 216 -8.58 18.55 3.17
CA GLN A 216 -8.88 19.89 3.71
C GLN A 216 -10.31 20.32 3.43
N GLY A 217 -11.13 19.49 2.81
CA GLY A 217 -12.50 19.79 2.42
C GLY A 217 -13.53 18.89 3.11
N ASP A 218 -14.70 18.82 2.54
CA ASP A 218 -15.83 18.07 3.08
C ASP A 218 -16.25 16.89 2.21
N LYS A 219 -15.60 16.70 1.07
CA LYS A 219 -15.94 15.64 0.13
C LYS A 219 -15.48 14.28 0.63
N ILE A 220 -16.39 13.31 0.60
CA ILE A 220 -16.13 11.89 0.89
C ILE A 220 -16.71 11.08 -0.27
N ILE A 221 -15.89 10.25 -0.89
CA ILE A 221 -16.26 9.43 -2.05
C ILE A 221 -16.10 7.95 -1.69
N ASN A 222 -17.19 7.20 -1.79
CA ASN A 222 -17.11 5.73 -1.75
C ASN A 222 -16.59 5.24 -3.11
N LEU A 223 -15.42 4.58 -3.12
CA LEU A 223 -14.85 3.99 -4.33
C LEU A 223 -15.62 2.75 -4.83
N GLN A 224 -16.62 2.30 -4.07
CA GLN A 224 -17.45 1.13 -4.37
C GLN A 224 -16.64 -0.16 -4.61
N ILE A 225 -15.54 -0.29 -3.90
CA ILE A 225 -14.71 -1.49 -3.85
C ILE A 225 -14.72 -2.07 -2.45
N HIS A 226 -14.87 -3.39 -2.39
CA HIS A 226 -14.74 -4.15 -1.16
C HIS A 226 -13.28 -4.43 -0.87
N GLY A 227 -12.90 -4.40 0.41
CA GLY A 227 -11.56 -4.73 0.84
C GLY A 227 -10.97 -3.74 1.84
N CYS A 228 -9.69 -3.93 2.15
CA CYS A 228 -9.01 -3.17 3.17
C CYS A 228 -7.56 -2.83 2.78
N ARG A 229 -6.93 -1.98 3.61
CA ARG A 229 -5.51 -1.61 3.52
C ARG A 229 -5.13 -1.03 2.15
N PRO A 230 -5.84 0.02 1.70
CA PRO A 230 -5.51 0.69 0.44
C PRO A 230 -4.20 1.45 0.55
N CYS A 231 -3.39 1.38 -0.52
CA CYS A 231 -2.14 2.11 -0.63
C CYS A 231 -1.99 2.70 -2.02
N PHE A 232 -1.76 4.01 -2.12
CA PHE A 232 -1.48 4.66 -3.39
C PHE A 232 -0.05 4.36 -3.86
N SER A 233 0.12 4.19 -5.16
CA SER A 233 1.46 4.24 -5.74
C SER A 233 2.06 5.65 -5.56
N PRO A 234 3.38 5.80 -5.34
CA PRO A 234 4.04 7.10 -5.17
C PRO A 234 3.82 8.07 -6.33
N ASP A 235 3.61 7.56 -7.55
CA ASP A 235 3.29 8.38 -8.73
C ASP A 235 1.81 8.83 -8.78
N GLY A 236 0.98 8.39 -7.81
CA GLY A 236 -0.43 8.75 -7.69
C GLY A 236 -1.37 8.13 -8.73
N LYS A 237 -0.90 7.19 -9.56
CA LYS A 237 -1.69 6.65 -10.68
C LYS A 237 -2.39 5.34 -10.41
N GLN A 238 -1.99 4.64 -9.36
CA GLN A 238 -2.52 3.32 -9.00
C GLN A 238 -2.96 3.30 -7.54
N LEU A 239 -3.96 2.47 -7.26
CA LEU A 239 -4.32 2.05 -5.92
C LEU A 239 -4.09 0.55 -5.82
N ALA A 240 -3.46 0.08 -4.73
CA ALA A 240 -3.39 -1.33 -4.35
C ALA A 240 -4.19 -1.55 -3.08
N TRP A 241 -4.82 -2.71 -2.92
CA TRP A 241 -5.56 -3.08 -1.71
C TRP A 241 -5.75 -4.60 -1.62
N GLY A 242 -6.16 -5.10 -0.46
CA GLY A 242 -6.60 -6.48 -0.24
C GLY A 242 -8.12 -6.61 -0.41
N PRO A 243 -8.66 -7.19 -1.50
CA PRO A 243 -10.10 -7.44 -1.63
C PRO A 243 -10.57 -8.59 -0.74
N GLY A 244 -9.66 -9.36 -0.19
CA GLY A 244 -9.87 -10.45 0.75
C GLY A 244 -8.55 -10.94 1.31
N ASP A 245 -8.60 -11.97 2.13
CA ASP A 245 -7.45 -12.49 2.90
C ASP A 245 -6.31 -13.06 2.04
N HIS A 246 -6.62 -13.43 0.80
CA HIS A 246 -5.76 -14.22 -0.08
C HIS A 246 -5.43 -13.53 -1.40
N GLU A 247 -5.74 -12.24 -1.52
CA GLU A 247 -5.61 -11.51 -2.77
C GLU A 247 -5.11 -10.09 -2.56
N ILE A 248 -4.29 -9.62 -3.49
CA ILE A 248 -3.97 -8.20 -3.66
C ILE A 248 -4.47 -7.77 -5.03
N ALA A 249 -5.26 -6.72 -5.06
CA ALA A 249 -5.75 -6.09 -6.28
C ALA A 249 -5.09 -4.73 -6.50
N THR A 250 -5.03 -4.33 -7.77
CA THR A 250 -4.63 -2.99 -8.18
C THR A 250 -5.61 -2.43 -9.20
N ALA A 251 -5.71 -1.12 -9.26
CA ALA A 251 -6.45 -0.42 -10.32
C ALA A 251 -5.87 0.98 -10.56
N PRO A 252 -5.97 1.50 -11.80
CA PRO A 252 -5.70 2.91 -12.04
C PRO A 252 -6.71 3.78 -11.32
N ILE A 253 -6.26 4.96 -10.90
CA ILE A 253 -7.10 5.99 -10.29
C ILE A 253 -6.72 7.35 -10.85
N ASP A 254 -7.72 8.17 -11.19
CA ASP A 254 -7.54 9.56 -11.59
C ASP A 254 -7.93 10.47 -10.42
N LEU A 255 -6.92 10.95 -9.70
CA LEU A 255 -7.09 11.80 -8.53
C LEU A 255 -7.27 13.29 -8.87
N ASP A 256 -7.06 13.69 -10.12
CA ASP A 256 -7.22 15.06 -10.59
C ASP A 256 -8.63 15.32 -11.14
N ALA A 257 -9.40 14.26 -11.40
CA ALA A 257 -10.78 14.38 -11.79
C ALA A 257 -11.61 15.12 -10.71
N GLU A 258 -12.65 15.82 -11.12
CA GLU A 258 -13.58 16.47 -10.20
C GLU A 258 -14.22 15.47 -9.21
N ASN A 259 -14.55 14.28 -9.70
CA ASN A 259 -15.03 13.14 -8.92
C ASN A 259 -14.13 11.94 -9.19
N PRO A 260 -13.03 11.77 -8.44
CA PRO A 260 -12.16 10.63 -8.59
C PRO A 260 -12.90 9.30 -8.51
N SER A 261 -12.51 8.39 -9.37
CA SER A 261 -13.08 7.04 -9.41
C SER A 261 -11.99 6.03 -9.73
N ILE A 262 -12.25 4.79 -9.35
CA ILE A 262 -11.33 3.69 -9.64
C ILE A 262 -11.59 3.15 -11.04
N GLY A 263 -10.52 2.87 -11.78
CA GLY A 263 -10.59 2.23 -13.09
C GLY A 263 -10.78 0.71 -13.01
N LYS A 264 -10.44 0.01 -14.09
CA LYS A 264 -10.59 -1.44 -14.15
C LYS A 264 -9.72 -2.13 -13.09
N GLN A 265 -10.36 -2.80 -12.16
CA GLN A 265 -9.73 -3.60 -11.11
C GLN A 265 -9.06 -4.85 -11.69
N ARG A 266 -7.92 -5.21 -11.13
CA ARG A 266 -7.18 -6.42 -11.46
C ARG A 266 -6.67 -7.08 -10.20
N VAL A 267 -7.08 -8.32 -9.94
CA VAL A 267 -6.40 -9.15 -8.93
C VAL A 267 -5.01 -9.50 -9.48
N GLN A 268 -4.00 -8.94 -8.83
CA GLN A 268 -2.61 -9.04 -9.29
C GLN A 268 -1.86 -10.19 -8.64
N ILE A 269 -2.10 -10.42 -7.35
CA ILE A 269 -1.41 -11.44 -6.55
C ILE A 269 -2.45 -12.28 -5.84
N VAL A 270 -2.23 -13.60 -5.78
CA VAL A 270 -3.05 -14.53 -5.00
C VAL A 270 -2.16 -15.50 -4.22
N ASP A 271 -2.61 -15.89 -3.03
CA ASP A 271 -2.05 -17.00 -2.26
C ASP A 271 -3.16 -17.80 -1.61
N LYS A 272 -3.47 -18.98 -2.12
CA LYS A 272 -4.56 -19.82 -1.62
C LYS A 272 -4.25 -20.51 -0.30
N LYS A 273 -2.99 -20.54 0.12
CA LYS A 273 -2.52 -21.26 1.31
C LYS A 273 -2.22 -20.34 2.49
N ASN A 274 -1.83 -19.10 2.19
CA ASN A 274 -1.48 -18.12 3.20
C ASN A 274 -2.30 -16.85 3.01
N LYS A 275 -2.56 -16.15 4.09
CA LYS A 275 -3.04 -14.77 4.04
C LYS A 275 -1.97 -13.87 3.46
N ILE A 276 -2.37 -12.87 2.69
CA ILE A 276 -1.51 -11.81 2.17
C ILE A 276 -2.13 -10.44 2.45
N TYR A 277 -1.35 -9.57 3.12
CA TYR A 277 -1.80 -8.27 3.61
C TYR A 277 -0.71 -7.20 3.53
N HIS A 278 -1.03 -5.98 3.94
CA HIS A 278 -0.08 -4.88 4.17
C HIS A 278 0.74 -4.56 2.91
N VAL A 279 0.02 -4.41 1.78
CA VAL A 279 0.69 -4.05 0.52
C VAL A 279 1.24 -2.64 0.60
N ASP A 280 2.51 -2.47 0.20
CA ASP A 280 3.14 -1.17 0.06
C ASP A 280 3.99 -1.09 -1.21
N TRP A 281 4.14 0.12 -1.76
CA TRP A 281 4.83 0.38 -3.02
C TRP A 281 6.27 0.83 -2.80
N SER A 282 7.18 0.34 -3.64
CA SER A 282 8.52 0.94 -3.72
C SER A 282 8.46 2.40 -4.19
N PRO A 283 9.44 3.25 -3.80
CA PRO A 283 9.44 4.68 -4.15
C PRO A 283 9.43 5.01 -5.65
N ASP A 284 9.76 4.06 -6.49
CA ASP A 284 9.70 4.16 -7.97
C ASP A 284 8.46 3.51 -8.58
N SER A 285 7.52 3.05 -7.75
CA SER A 285 6.27 2.38 -8.15
C SER A 285 6.47 1.05 -8.92
N ARG A 286 7.67 0.46 -8.92
CA ARG A 286 7.99 -0.74 -9.69
C ARG A 286 7.79 -2.05 -8.93
N PHE A 287 7.83 -1.98 -7.61
CA PHE A 287 7.75 -3.16 -6.74
C PHE A 287 6.65 -2.98 -5.69
N LEU A 288 6.10 -4.11 -5.26
CA LEU A 288 5.21 -4.21 -4.11
C LEU A 288 5.87 -5.09 -3.06
N SER A 289 5.81 -4.69 -1.80
CA SER A 289 5.99 -5.58 -0.67
C SER A 289 4.65 -5.92 -0.06
N LEU A 290 4.58 -7.08 0.58
CA LEU A 290 3.40 -7.52 1.32
C LEU A 290 3.80 -8.46 2.45
N SER A 291 2.96 -8.53 3.48
CA SER A 291 3.04 -9.52 4.53
C SER A 291 2.32 -10.79 4.09
N ARG A 292 2.97 -11.94 4.28
CA ARG A 292 2.50 -13.27 3.92
C ARG A 292 2.64 -14.21 5.10
N GLY A 293 1.57 -14.81 5.52
CA GLY A 293 1.62 -15.71 6.68
C GLY A 293 0.51 -16.76 6.71
N PRO A 294 0.64 -17.76 7.58
CA PRO A 294 -0.38 -18.78 7.71
C PRO A 294 -1.72 -18.15 8.13
N ASP A 295 -2.81 -18.74 7.67
CA ASP A 295 -4.15 -18.53 8.22
C ASP A 295 -4.23 -19.24 9.57
N GLY A 296 -3.40 -18.76 10.50
CA GLY A 296 -3.23 -19.37 11.81
C GLY A 296 -4.31 -18.96 12.77
N LYS A 297 -4.65 -19.89 13.66
CA LYS A 297 -5.41 -19.58 14.85
C LYS A 297 -4.46 -18.92 15.85
N GLY A 298 -4.72 -17.66 16.20
CA GLY A 298 -3.96 -17.00 17.26
C GLY A 298 -4.07 -17.79 18.57
N ASP A 299 -3.03 -17.73 19.37
CA ASP A 299 -3.02 -18.32 20.71
C ASP A 299 -3.81 -17.41 21.67
N LEU A 300 -5.07 -17.73 21.91
CA LEU A 300 -5.96 -16.97 22.78
C LEU A 300 -5.50 -16.91 24.24
N SER A 301 -4.50 -17.71 24.65
CA SER A 301 -3.89 -17.62 25.97
C SER A 301 -2.94 -16.45 26.13
N LYS A 302 -2.54 -15.81 25.01
CA LYS A 302 -1.63 -14.67 24.99
C LYS A 302 -2.41 -13.36 24.82
N PRO A 303 -2.06 -12.30 25.55
CA PRO A 303 -2.64 -10.98 25.34
C PRO A 303 -2.53 -10.52 23.89
N GLY A 304 -3.59 -9.88 23.35
CA GLY A 304 -3.59 -9.36 21.98
C GLY A 304 -3.72 -10.42 20.87
N THR A 305 -4.04 -11.68 21.19
CA THR A 305 -4.20 -12.74 20.21
C THR A 305 -5.66 -12.96 19.87
N PHE A 306 -6.04 -12.77 18.60
CA PHE A 306 -7.37 -13.11 18.09
C PHE A 306 -7.29 -14.32 17.17
N GLN A 307 -8.25 -15.22 17.27
CA GLN A 307 -8.22 -16.52 16.60
C GLN A 307 -8.20 -16.46 15.07
N SER A 308 -8.58 -15.33 14.46
CA SER A 308 -8.65 -15.17 13.00
C SER A 308 -8.03 -13.86 12.50
N ALA A 309 -7.34 -13.12 13.34
CA ALA A 309 -6.92 -11.74 13.06
C ALA A 309 -5.39 -11.57 13.11
N CYS A 310 -4.65 -12.59 12.68
CA CYS A 310 -3.18 -12.56 12.68
C CYS A 310 -2.58 -11.48 11.76
N GLU A 311 -3.38 -10.93 10.84
CA GLU A 311 -3.01 -9.80 9.99
C GLU A 311 -3.08 -8.44 10.69
N ILE A 312 -3.71 -8.34 11.86
CA ILE A 312 -3.87 -7.07 12.57
C ILE A 312 -2.53 -6.60 13.17
N VAL A 313 -2.32 -5.29 13.17
CA VAL A 313 -1.20 -4.61 13.84
C VAL A 313 -1.12 -5.04 15.30
N GLY A 314 0.08 -5.41 15.74
CA GLY A 314 0.32 -5.83 17.13
C GLY A 314 -0.21 -7.23 17.51
N VAL A 315 -0.89 -7.95 16.62
CA VAL A 315 -1.29 -9.34 16.86
C VAL A 315 -0.18 -10.28 16.45
N HIS A 316 0.38 -11.01 17.41
CA HIS A 316 1.42 -12.01 17.15
C HIS A 316 0.86 -13.25 16.48
N ALA A 317 1.50 -13.66 15.38
CA ALA A 317 1.32 -14.96 14.77
C ALA A 317 2.64 -15.41 14.12
N ALA A 318 3.21 -16.51 14.58
CA ALA A 318 4.47 -17.01 14.03
C ALA A 318 4.36 -17.37 12.55
N GLY A 319 5.46 -17.23 11.81
CA GLY A 319 5.52 -17.60 10.40
C GLY A 319 5.03 -16.52 9.43
N TRP A 320 4.68 -15.33 9.91
CA TRP A 320 4.43 -14.16 9.05
C TRP A 320 5.76 -13.58 8.58
N ASN A 321 5.87 -13.40 7.27
CA ASN A 321 7.08 -12.91 6.62
C ASN A 321 6.73 -11.85 5.58
N LEU A 322 7.71 -11.03 5.24
CA LEU A 322 7.61 -10.08 4.15
C LEU A 322 8.10 -10.72 2.85
N CYS A 323 7.44 -10.41 1.75
CA CYS A 323 7.92 -10.73 0.41
C CYS A 323 7.78 -9.53 -0.52
N ALA A 324 8.51 -9.56 -1.63
CA ALA A 324 8.44 -8.55 -2.68
C ALA A 324 8.17 -9.18 -4.04
N VAL A 325 7.40 -8.46 -4.85
CA VAL A 325 7.00 -8.84 -6.21
C VAL A 325 7.12 -7.64 -7.16
N SER A 326 7.14 -7.88 -8.47
CA SER A 326 7.03 -6.79 -9.46
C SER A 326 5.59 -6.26 -9.54
N ALA A 327 5.44 -4.95 -9.45
CA ALA A 327 4.18 -4.26 -9.69
C ALA A 327 3.82 -4.19 -11.18
N GLU A 328 4.82 -4.28 -12.07
CA GLU A 328 4.69 -4.17 -13.53
C GLU A 328 4.27 -5.47 -14.20
N ARG A 329 4.12 -6.56 -13.45
CA ARG A 329 3.76 -7.86 -14.02
C ARG A 329 2.42 -7.80 -14.77
N ALA A 330 2.42 -8.23 -16.02
CA ALA A 330 1.25 -8.19 -16.89
C ALA A 330 0.13 -9.17 -16.49
N GLY A 331 0.45 -10.27 -15.83
CA GLY A 331 -0.49 -11.34 -15.44
C GLY A 331 -0.67 -11.47 -13.93
N LYS A 332 -1.66 -12.26 -13.53
CA LYS A 332 -1.88 -12.63 -12.13
C LYS A 332 -0.74 -13.54 -11.66
N LEU A 333 -0.19 -13.27 -10.48
CA LEU A 333 0.81 -14.06 -9.81
C LEU A 333 0.16 -14.94 -8.74
N ASP A 334 0.28 -16.26 -8.87
CA ASP A 334 -0.09 -17.21 -7.82
C ASP A 334 1.17 -17.58 -7.03
N LEU A 335 1.29 -17.09 -5.81
CA LEU A 335 2.46 -17.31 -4.95
C LEU A 335 2.67 -18.80 -4.57
N ASN A 336 1.66 -19.66 -4.76
CA ASN A 336 1.80 -21.10 -4.52
C ASN A 336 2.45 -21.85 -5.70
N GLN A 337 2.49 -21.20 -6.87
CA GLN A 337 3.08 -21.75 -8.09
C GLN A 337 4.31 -20.96 -8.56
N ALA A 338 4.54 -19.82 -7.94
CA ALA A 338 5.63 -18.90 -8.26
C ALA A 338 6.99 -19.50 -7.89
N THR A 339 7.99 -19.09 -8.64
CA THR A 339 9.40 -19.43 -8.45
C THR A 339 10.17 -18.24 -7.88
N ASP A 340 11.44 -18.42 -7.58
CA ASP A 340 12.35 -17.36 -7.17
C ASP A 340 12.63 -16.32 -8.28
N ALA A 341 12.27 -16.60 -9.53
CA ALA A 341 12.25 -15.61 -10.61
C ALA A 341 11.06 -14.66 -10.57
N ASP A 342 9.99 -15.03 -9.87
CA ASP A 342 8.72 -14.28 -9.82
C ASP A 342 8.60 -13.35 -8.60
N PHE A 343 9.15 -13.78 -7.47
CA PHE A 343 9.11 -13.04 -6.21
C PHE A 343 10.28 -13.44 -5.30
N THR A 344 10.46 -12.71 -4.21
CA THR A 344 11.42 -13.08 -3.16
C THR A 344 10.83 -12.90 -1.77
N MET A 345 11.19 -13.82 -0.86
CA MET A 345 10.96 -13.62 0.56
C MET A 345 12.03 -12.66 1.09
N LEU A 346 11.61 -11.56 1.71
CA LEU A 346 12.51 -10.58 2.32
C LEU A 346 12.89 -10.95 3.76
N THR A 347 12.00 -11.69 4.44
CA THR A 347 12.28 -12.25 5.77
C THR A 347 11.96 -13.74 5.76
N THR A 348 12.76 -14.55 6.50
CA THR A 348 12.59 -16.00 6.62
C THR A 348 13.01 -16.50 7.99
N ASN A 349 12.98 -15.62 9.00
CA ASN A 349 13.50 -15.88 10.35
C ASN A 349 12.52 -16.64 11.26
N GLY A 350 11.30 -16.98 10.77
CA GLY A 350 10.28 -17.68 11.54
C GLY A 350 9.55 -16.82 12.58
N LEU A 351 9.88 -15.54 12.65
CA LEU A 351 9.22 -14.57 13.53
C LEU A 351 7.87 -14.10 12.95
N SER A 352 7.27 -13.07 13.54
CA SER A 352 6.12 -12.36 12.99
C SER A 352 6.61 -11.04 12.40
N ASN A 353 6.74 -10.95 11.07
CA ASN A 353 7.22 -9.77 10.36
C ASN A 353 6.10 -9.19 9.51
N LYS A 354 5.70 -7.94 9.75
CA LYS A 354 4.54 -7.32 9.09
C LYS A 354 4.74 -5.83 8.86
N GLU A 355 3.74 -5.18 8.22
CA GLU A 355 3.64 -3.73 8.06
C GLU A 355 4.92 -3.12 7.46
N SER A 356 5.23 -3.50 6.23
CA SER A 356 6.37 -2.93 5.50
C SER A 356 6.11 -1.52 5.01
N ALA A 357 7.12 -0.66 5.09
CA ALA A 357 7.11 0.70 4.56
C ALA A 357 8.40 0.97 3.79
N TRP A 358 8.29 1.15 2.47
CA TRP A 358 9.43 1.45 1.60
C TRP A 358 9.88 2.90 1.70
N PHE A 359 11.16 3.12 1.53
CA PHE A 359 11.70 4.48 1.40
C PHE A 359 13.00 4.53 0.59
N ARG A 360 13.30 5.72 0.09
CA ARG A 360 14.59 5.98 -0.55
C ARG A 360 15.63 6.28 0.51
N SER A 361 16.69 5.47 0.56
CA SER A 361 17.84 5.81 1.42
C SER A 361 18.57 7.02 0.85
N LYS A 362 18.97 7.94 1.72
CA LYS A 362 19.92 8.99 1.33
C LYS A 362 21.30 8.36 1.10
N PRO A 363 22.06 8.84 0.10
CA PRO A 363 23.42 8.38 -0.13
C PRO A 363 24.35 8.70 1.05
#